data_557f6d9307bb8742cf270703d69ad05b
#
_entry.id   557f6d9307bb8742cf270703d69ad05b
#
_cell.length_a   1.000
_cell.length_b   1.000
_cell.length_c   1.000
_cell.angle_alpha   90.00
_cell.angle_beta   90.00
_cell.angle_gamma   90.00
#
_symmetry.space_group_name_H-M   'P 1'
#
loop_
_entity.id
_entity.type
_entity.pdbx_description
1 polymer ?
#
loop_
_entity_poly.entity_id
_entity_poly.type
_entity_poly.pdbx_seq_one_letter_code
_entity_poly.pdbx_strand_id
1 'polypeptide(L)'
;MGTVTLIGTFHEERGRVSSSELNEILKRVTPEVIFIEEPPSVWKGLAVLSKTKPLESAAISKYIETASAELVPVDLYTPPEPYVSHVREVLSYVERVSDTFCQLVDLNKAKMEAEGFSYLNGEFHEQVELAIRNEIVRILGLRKSDPFDRAYEAWRGQDERRE
;
A
#
# COMPACT_ATOMS: atom_id res chain seq x y z
N MET A 1 14.54 23.47 7.61
CA MET A 1 13.21 22.86 7.78
C MET A 1 13.21 21.62 6.88
N GLY A 2 12.99 20.41 7.40
CA GLY A 2 12.94 19.18 6.58
C GLY A 2 11.61 19.11 5.82
N THR A 3 11.65 18.56 4.62
CA THR A 3 10.46 18.26 3.81
C THR A 3 10.16 16.78 3.91
N VAL A 4 8.89 16.41 4.11
CA VAL A 4 8.42 15.02 4.05
C VAL A 4 7.67 14.85 2.73
N THR A 5 8.03 13.81 1.97
CA THR A 5 7.32 13.39 0.76
C THR A 5 6.72 12.02 1.01
N LEU A 6 5.41 11.90 0.89
CA LEU A 6 4.71 10.62 0.93
C LEU A 6 4.50 10.11 -0.49
N ILE A 7 4.86 8.84 -0.74
CA ILE A 7 4.69 8.21 -2.04
C ILE A 7 3.89 6.92 -1.83
N GLY A 8 2.67 6.87 -2.35
CA GLY A 8 1.90 5.64 -2.43
C GLY A 8 2.56 4.68 -3.42
N THR A 9 2.73 3.43 -3.02
CA THR A 9 3.34 2.38 -3.85
C THR A 9 2.39 1.20 -4.03
N PHE A 10 2.71 0.36 -4.98
CA PHE A 10 2.13 -0.95 -5.18
C PHE A 10 3.27 -1.97 -5.15
N HIS A 11 3.13 -3.06 -4.38
CA HIS A 11 4.27 -3.94 -4.07
C HIS A 11 4.81 -4.71 -5.28
N GLU A 12 4.04 -4.82 -6.35
CA GLU A 12 4.40 -5.54 -7.58
C GLU A 12 4.46 -4.57 -8.77
N GLU A 13 5.32 -4.89 -9.74
CA GLU A 13 5.37 -4.12 -10.97
C GLU A 13 4.11 -4.36 -11.81
N ARG A 14 3.52 -3.26 -12.30
CA ARG A 14 2.35 -3.30 -13.18
C ARG A 14 2.37 -2.14 -14.17
N GLY A 15 2.62 -2.45 -15.43
CA GLY A 15 2.68 -1.44 -16.48
C GLY A 15 3.71 -0.35 -16.18
N ARG A 16 3.26 0.89 -16.03
CA ARG A 16 4.13 2.02 -15.67
C ARG A 16 4.46 2.09 -14.17
N VAL A 17 3.68 1.43 -13.31
CA VAL A 17 4.09 1.27 -11.90
C VAL A 17 5.26 0.30 -11.85
N SER A 18 6.47 0.82 -11.84
CA SER A 18 7.69 0.05 -11.93
C SER A 18 8.77 0.54 -10.97
N SER A 19 9.69 -0.34 -10.63
CA SER A 19 10.87 0.00 -9.84
C SER A 19 11.73 1.08 -10.51
N SER A 20 11.74 1.12 -11.83
CA SER A 20 12.44 2.16 -12.59
C SER A 20 11.79 3.53 -12.41
N GLU A 21 10.45 3.63 -12.50
CA GLU A 21 9.74 4.90 -12.28
C GLU A 21 9.91 5.39 -10.83
N LEU A 22 9.78 4.49 -9.84
CA LEU A 22 10.01 4.84 -8.43
C LEU A 22 11.46 5.31 -8.20
N ASN A 23 12.45 4.66 -8.82
CA ASN A 23 13.83 5.10 -8.72
C ASN A 23 14.06 6.52 -9.29
N GLU A 24 13.42 6.87 -10.40
CA GLU A 24 13.47 8.24 -10.93
C GLU A 24 12.76 9.26 -10.01
N ILE A 25 11.72 8.85 -9.30
CA ILE A 25 11.09 9.68 -8.27
C ILE A 25 12.07 9.90 -7.11
N LEU A 26 12.70 8.85 -6.58
CA LEU A 26 13.71 8.95 -5.51
C LEU A 26 14.86 9.87 -5.89
N LYS A 27 15.35 9.77 -7.13
CA LYS A 27 16.40 10.67 -7.65
C LYS A 27 15.99 12.14 -7.68
N ARG A 28 14.71 12.43 -7.96
CA ARG A 28 14.20 13.81 -7.95
C ARG A 28 13.99 14.36 -6.55
N VAL A 29 13.53 13.49 -5.63
CA VAL A 29 13.26 13.86 -4.22
C VAL A 29 14.58 13.99 -3.45
N THR A 30 15.59 13.18 -3.80
CA THR A 30 16.90 13.11 -3.11
C THR A 30 16.76 12.97 -1.59
N PRO A 31 16.03 11.95 -1.08
CA PRO A 31 15.77 11.81 0.35
C PRO A 31 17.06 11.49 1.13
N GLU A 32 17.21 12.10 2.30
CA GLU A 32 18.26 11.76 3.28
C GLU A 32 17.85 10.51 4.10
N VAL A 33 16.51 10.34 4.31
CA VAL A 33 15.93 9.21 5.03
C VAL A 33 14.77 8.64 4.21
N ILE A 34 14.71 7.32 4.09
CA ILE A 34 13.61 6.59 3.47
C ILE A 34 12.94 5.76 4.54
N PHE A 35 11.70 6.10 4.88
CA PHE A 35 10.85 5.29 5.75
C PHE A 35 10.28 4.12 4.96
N ILE A 36 10.46 2.92 5.50
CA ILE A 36 10.07 1.66 4.85
C ILE A 36 8.91 1.05 5.62
N GLU A 37 7.85 0.72 4.92
CA GLU A 37 6.68 0.04 5.47
C GLU A 37 7.00 -1.44 5.75
N GLU A 38 7.86 -1.68 6.74
CA GLU A 38 8.25 -2.98 7.25
C GLU A 38 8.44 -2.88 8.76
N PRO A 39 7.98 -3.86 9.56
CA PRO A 39 8.17 -3.81 11.01
C PRO A 39 9.65 -3.88 11.39
N PRO A 40 10.12 -3.04 12.33
CA PRO A 40 11.50 -3.09 12.81
C PRO A 40 11.92 -4.47 13.35
N SER A 41 10.98 -5.21 13.93
CA SER A 41 11.20 -6.54 14.50
C SER A 41 11.57 -7.60 13.46
N VAL A 42 11.16 -7.44 12.22
CA VAL A 42 11.44 -8.37 11.10
C VAL A 42 12.43 -7.80 10.09
N TRP A 43 12.76 -6.51 10.20
CA TRP A 43 13.68 -5.84 9.29
C TRP A 43 15.08 -6.45 9.33
N LYS A 44 15.53 -6.98 8.22
CA LYS A 44 16.87 -7.55 8.02
C LYS A 44 17.56 -6.98 6.77
N GLY A 45 17.15 -5.76 6.39
CA GLY A 45 17.65 -5.09 5.19
C GLY A 45 16.87 -5.42 3.92
N LEU A 46 17.33 -4.86 2.81
CA LEU A 46 16.64 -4.94 1.50
C LEU A 46 16.42 -6.37 1.00
N ALA A 47 17.22 -7.33 1.43
CA ALA A 47 17.05 -8.74 1.05
C ALA A 47 15.73 -9.36 1.57
N VAL A 48 15.20 -8.87 2.68
CA VAL A 48 13.88 -9.27 3.20
C VAL A 48 12.78 -8.54 2.43
N LEU A 49 12.94 -7.22 2.25
CA LEU A 49 11.99 -6.40 1.49
C LEU A 49 11.78 -6.94 0.07
N SER A 50 12.82 -7.49 -0.57
CA SER A 50 12.72 -8.06 -1.92
C SER A 50 11.75 -9.24 -2.04
N LYS A 51 11.39 -9.88 -0.93
CA LYS A 51 10.42 -10.99 -0.92
C LYS A 51 8.98 -10.53 -0.74
N THR A 52 8.78 -9.43 -0.03
CA THR A 52 7.46 -8.90 0.32
C THR A 52 7.05 -7.75 -0.58
N LYS A 53 8.01 -6.92 -0.96
CA LYS A 53 7.83 -5.68 -1.73
C LYS A 53 8.92 -5.54 -2.79
N PRO A 54 8.89 -6.39 -3.83
CA PRO A 54 9.98 -6.44 -4.82
C PRO A 54 10.18 -5.14 -5.59
N LEU A 55 9.10 -4.41 -5.88
CA LEU A 55 9.17 -3.12 -6.59
C LEU A 55 9.96 -2.09 -5.79
N GLU A 56 9.59 -1.87 -4.52
CA GLU A 56 10.22 -0.90 -3.63
C GLU A 56 11.68 -1.29 -3.37
N SER A 57 11.93 -2.57 -3.10
CA SER A 57 13.28 -3.07 -2.87
C SER A 57 14.21 -2.83 -4.06
N ALA A 58 13.75 -3.12 -5.27
CA ALA A 58 14.54 -2.90 -6.49
C ALA A 58 14.82 -1.40 -6.72
N ALA A 59 13.81 -0.54 -6.53
CA ALA A 59 13.96 0.90 -6.68
C ALA A 59 14.93 1.50 -5.66
N ILE A 60 14.78 1.14 -4.38
CA ILE A 60 15.63 1.63 -3.29
C ILE A 60 17.05 1.10 -3.46
N SER A 61 17.24 -0.18 -3.77
CA SER A 61 18.57 -0.76 -4.02
C SER A 61 19.31 0.02 -5.09
N LYS A 62 18.63 0.28 -6.21
CA LYS A 62 19.22 1.05 -7.33
C LYS A 62 19.51 2.50 -6.95
N TYR A 63 18.70 3.12 -6.10
CA TYR A 63 18.91 4.48 -5.63
C TYR A 63 20.17 4.57 -4.75
N ILE A 64 20.33 3.67 -3.77
CA ILE A 64 21.46 3.71 -2.83
C ILE A 64 22.80 3.30 -3.45
N GLU A 65 22.82 2.73 -4.67
CA GLU A 65 24.06 2.52 -5.44
C GLU A 65 24.73 3.86 -5.84
N THR A 66 23.95 4.92 -5.99
CA THR A 66 24.40 6.22 -6.49
C THR A 66 24.19 7.38 -5.53
N ALA A 67 23.44 7.16 -4.45
CA ALA A 67 23.11 8.15 -3.44
C ALA A 67 23.17 7.52 -2.03
N SER A 68 23.27 8.36 -1.01
CA SER A 68 23.24 7.92 0.39
C SER A 68 21.89 8.28 0.99
N ALA A 69 21.23 7.30 1.59
CA ALA A 69 20.01 7.52 2.38
C ALA A 69 19.98 6.53 3.56
N GLU A 70 19.50 6.99 4.71
CA GLU A 70 19.20 6.12 5.83
C GLU A 70 17.87 5.38 5.56
N LEU A 71 17.83 4.07 5.81
CA LEU A 71 16.64 3.24 5.67
C LEU A 71 16.05 2.95 7.04
N VAL A 72 14.86 3.44 7.31
CA VAL A 72 14.19 3.32 8.62
C VAL A 72 12.88 2.54 8.48
N PRO A 73 12.79 1.32 9.03
CA PRO A 73 11.56 0.56 9.07
C PRO A 73 10.59 1.18 10.09
N VAL A 74 9.34 1.40 9.69
CA VAL A 74 8.36 2.16 10.50
C VAL A 74 7.00 1.49 10.62
N ASP A 75 6.79 0.32 10.01
CA ASP A 75 5.52 -0.39 10.17
C ASP A 75 5.38 -0.98 11.59
N LEU A 76 4.16 -1.05 12.09
CA LEU A 76 3.92 -1.47 13.46
C LEU A 76 4.01 -3.00 13.59
N TYR A 77 3.40 -3.73 12.68
CA TYR A 77 3.43 -5.20 12.68
C TYR A 77 2.82 -5.84 11.43
N THR A 78 3.08 -7.13 11.24
CA THR A 78 2.48 -7.94 10.18
C THR A 78 1.06 -8.36 10.60
N PRO A 79 0.03 -8.13 9.77
CA PRO A 79 -1.32 -8.58 10.05
C PRO A 79 -1.38 -10.09 10.31
N PRO A 80 -2.16 -10.57 11.31
CA PRO A 80 -2.32 -12.00 11.55
C PRO A 80 -2.94 -12.70 10.35
N GLU A 81 -2.48 -13.93 10.03
CA GLU A 81 -3.00 -14.72 8.90
C GLU A 81 -4.54 -14.89 8.91
N PRO A 82 -5.22 -15.11 10.05
CA PRO A 82 -6.68 -15.17 10.08
C PRO A 82 -7.36 -13.88 9.59
N TYR A 83 -6.75 -12.71 9.83
CA TYR A 83 -7.26 -11.43 9.32
C TYR A 83 -7.08 -11.34 7.80
N VAL A 84 -5.90 -11.68 7.30
CA VAL A 84 -5.61 -11.67 5.85
C VAL A 84 -6.53 -12.63 5.10
N SER A 85 -6.74 -13.84 5.65
CA SER A 85 -7.67 -14.84 5.09
C SER A 85 -9.10 -14.32 5.04
N HIS A 86 -9.57 -13.71 6.13
CA HIS A 86 -10.93 -13.15 6.19
C HIS A 86 -11.13 -12.00 5.19
N VAL A 87 -10.17 -11.07 5.09
CA VAL A 87 -10.22 -10.00 4.09
C VAL A 87 -10.31 -10.57 2.67
N ARG A 88 -9.52 -11.60 2.37
CA ARG A 88 -9.52 -12.27 1.07
C ARG A 88 -10.87 -12.94 0.75
N GLU A 89 -11.49 -13.59 1.73
CA GLU A 89 -12.83 -14.17 1.60
C GLU A 89 -13.90 -13.11 1.32
N VAL A 90 -13.85 -11.99 2.05
CA VAL A 90 -14.77 -10.86 1.87
C VAL A 90 -14.65 -10.27 0.47
N LEU A 91 -13.43 -9.98 0.03
CA LEU A 91 -13.19 -9.44 -1.32
C LEU A 91 -13.65 -10.41 -2.41
N SER A 92 -13.37 -11.70 -2.27
CA SER A 92 -13.82 -12.73 -3.21
C SER A 92 -15.35 -12.86 -3.26
N TYR A 93 -16.03 -12.63 -2.13
CA TYR A 93 -17.50 -12.57 -2.12
C TYR A 93 -18.01 -11.35 -2.87
N VAL A 94 -17.48 -10.15 -2.58
CA VAL A 94 -17.90 -8.90 -3.24
C VAL A 94 -17.65 -8.96 -4.75
N GLU A 95 -16.50 -9.47 -5.18
CA GLU A 95 -16.15 -9.67 -6.60
C GLU A 95 -17.17 -10.56 -7.32
N ARG A 96 -17.65 -11.61 -6.66
CA ARG A 96 -18.62 -12.53 -7.24
C ARG A 96 -20.03 -11.95 -7.38
N VAL A 97 -20.42 -10.97 -6.56
CA VAL A 97 -21.80 -10.46 -6.47
C VAL A 97 -21.97 -9.02 -6.95
N SER A 98 -20.88 -8.32 -7.30
CA SER A 98 -20.91 -6.92 -7.73
C SER A 98 -20.13 -6.65 -9.01
N ASP A 99 -20.81 -6.50 -10.11
CA ASP A 99 -20.23 -6.04 -11.39
C ASP A 99 -19.62 -4.64 -11.25
N THR A 100 -20.23 -3.77 -10.43
CA THR A 100 -19.70 -2.42 -10.16
C THR A 100 -18.34 -2.48 -9.48
N PHE A 101 -18.17 -3.35 -8.49
CA PHE A 101 -16.88 -3.56 -7.85
C PHE A 101 -15.82 -4.03 -8.87
N CYS A 102 -16.16 -5.03 -9.70
CA CYS A 102 -15.26 -5.52 -10.73
C CYS A 102 -14.84 -4.41 -11.71
N GLN A 103 -15.79 -3.60 -12.20
CA GLN A 103 -15.51 -2.47 -13.07
C GLN A 103 -14.59 -1.42 -12.44
N LEU A 104 -14.79 -1.09 -11.16
CA LEU A 104 -13.94 -0.15 -10.44
C LEU A 104 -12.53 -0.70 -10.24
N VAL A 105 -12.39 -1.97 -9.90
CA VAL A 105 -11.09 -2.64 -9.78
C VAL A 105 -10.36 -2.69 -11.12
N ASP A 106 -11.07 -3.00 -12.22
CA ASP A 106 -10.49 -3.02 -13.55
C ASP A 106 -10.07 -1.61 -14.01
N LEU A 107 -10.89 -0.58 -13.72
CA LEU A 107 -10.52 0.81 -13.96
C LEU A 107 -9.25 1.19 -13.20
N ASN A 108 -9.17 0.84 -11.91
CA ASN A 108 -8.01 1.11 -11.06
C ASN A 108 -6.74 0.46 -11.66
N LYS A 109 -6.82 -0.81 -12.04
CA LYS A 109 -5.72 -1.55 -12.68
C LYS A 109 -5.28 -0.89 -13.99
N ALA A 110 -6.23 -0.62 -14.90
CA ALA A 110 -5.93 -0.01 -16.19
C ALA A 110 -5.27 1.36 -16.05
N LYS A 111 -5.70 2.16 -15.09
CA LYS A 111 -5.11 3.47 -14.79
C LYS A 111 -3.70 3.36 -14.21
N MET A 112 -3.45 2.44 -13.28
CA MET A 112 -2.10 2.16 -12.78
C MET A 112 -1.16 1.76 -13.91
N GLU A 113 -1.60 0.87 -14.81
CA GLU A 113 -0.80 0.42 -15.94
C GLU A 113 -0.46 1.54 -16.93
N ALA A 114 -1.41 2.44 -17.18
CA ALA A 114 -1.25 3.52 -18.16
C ALA A 114 -0.52 4.75 -17.61
N GLU A 115 -0.75 5.11 -16.34
CA GLU A 115 -0.33 6.39 -15.77
C GLU A 115 0.71 6.28 -14.65
N GLY A 116 0.93 5.06 -14.12
CA GLY A 116 1.99 4.79 -13.14
C GLY A 116 1.80 5.52 -11.80
N PHE A 117 2.91 5.99 -11.24
CA PHE A 117 2.91 6.69 -9.95
C PHE A 117 2.18 8.03 -9.97
N SER A 118 2.00 8.65 -11.13
CA SER A 118 1.21 9.88 -11.24
C SER A 118 -0.27 9.64 -10.92
N TYR A 119 -0.79 8.47 -11.31
CA TYR A 119 -2.13 8.04 -10.93
C TYR A 119 -2.21 7.65 -9.47
N LEU A 120 -1.31 6.76 -8.99
CA LEU A 120 -1.31 6.26 -7.61
C LEU A 120 -1.23 7.36 -6.55
N ASN A 121 -0.62 8.49 -6.88
CA ASN A 121 -0.46 9.63 -5.98
C ASN A 121 -1.34 10.82 -6.38
N GLY A 122 -2.38 10.56 -7.18
CA GLY A 122 -3.30 11.57 -7.68
C GLY A 122 -4.68 11.49 -7.05
N GLU A 123 -5.38 12.59 -7.03
CA GLU A 123 -6.74 12.73 -6.49
C GLU A 123 -7.74 11.74 -7.11
N PHE A 124 -7.57 11.42 -8.40
CA PHE A 124 -8.46 10.48 -9.07
C PHE A 124 -8.32 9.05 -8.53
N HIS A 125 -7.12 8.62 -8.15
CA HIS A 125 -6.90 7.35 -7.47
C HIS A 125 -7.65 7.30 -6.14
N GLU A 126 -7.58 8.35 -5.32
CA GLU A 126 -8.30 8.45 -4.05
C GLU A 126 -9.82 8.34 -4.26
N GLN A 127 -10.35 8.95 -5.32
CA GLN A 127 -11.77 8.86 -5.65
C GLN A 127 -12.18 7.43 -6.06
N VAL A 128 -11.36 6.73 -6.85
CA VAL A 128 -11.61 5.34 -7.24
C VAL A 128 -11.52 4.40 -6.03
N GLU A 129 -10.52 4.56 -5.16
CA GLU A 129 -10.39 3.78 -3.93
C GLU A 129 -11.58 4.01 -2.99
N LEU A 130 -12.04 5.25 -2.86
CA LEU A 130 -13.24 5.56 -2.08
C LEU A 130 -14.49 4.91 -2.68
N ALA A 131 -14.63 4.90 -4.02
CA ALA A 131 -15.75 4.25 -4.70
C ALA A 131 -15.74 2.72 -4.48
N ILE A 132 -14.56 2.08 -4.58
CA ILE A 132 -14.37 0.65 -4.28
C ILE A 132 -14.79 0.35 -2.83
N ARG A 133 -14.31 1.13 -1.87
CA ARG A 133 -14.65 0.98 -0.46
C ARG A 133 -16.13 1.14 -0.20
N ASN A 134 -16.77 2.16 -0.78
CA ASN A 134 -18.22 2.38 -0.65
C ASN A 134 -19.03 1.22 -1.23
N GLU A 135 -18.58 0.62 -2.32
CA GLU A 135 -19.25 -0.54 -2.92
C GLU A 135 -19.15 -1.78 -2.02
N ILE A 136 -17.98 -2.02 -1.41
CA ILE A 136 -17.80 -3.09 -0.41
C ILE A 136 -18.79 -2.89 0.76
N VAL A 137 -18.83 -1.67 1.31
CA VAL A 137 -19.75 -1.32 2.40
C VAL A 137 -21.21 -1.56 2.00
N ARG A 138 -21.60 -1.16 0.79
CA ARG A 138 -22.96 -1.36 0.25
C ARG A 138 -23.32 -2.85 0.14
N ILE A 139 -22.44 -3.67 -0.43
CA ILE A 139 -22.66 -5.12 -0.63
C ILE A 139 -22.78 -5.86 0.71
N LEU A 140 -21.94 -5.52 1.66
CA LEU A 140 -21.92 -6.17 2.96
C LEU A 140 -23.03 -5.66 3.90
N GLY A 141 -23.81 -4.65 3.50
CA GLY A 141 -24.84 -4.03 4.31
C GLY A 141 -24.29 -3.33 5.56
N LEU A 142 -23.02 -2.91 5.51
CA LEU A 142 -22.31 -2.37 6.64
C LEU A 142 -22.81 -0.94 6.92
N ARG A 143 -23.16 -0.66 8.18
CA ARG A 143 -23.35 0.72 8.65
C ARG A 143 -21.99 1.29 9.04
N LYS A 144 -21.84 2.62 9.05
CA LYS A 144 -20.60 3.36 9.42
C LYS A 144 -19.93 2.98 10.77
N SER A 145 -20.40 1.95 11.47
CA SER A 145 -19.87 1.44 12.74
C SER A 145 -19.54 -0.06 12.68
N ASP A 146 -19.07 -0.52 11.57
CA ASP A 146 -19.07 -1.92 11.18
C ASP A 146 -17.85 -2.74 11.65
N PRO A 147 -17.92 -4.08 11.59
CA PRO A 147 -16.86 -4.99 12.03
C PRO A 147 -15.49 -4.73 11.41
N PHE A 148 -15.44 -4.20 10.18
CA PHE A 148 -14.15 -3.89 9.53
C PHE A 148 -13.49 -2.67 10.19
N ASP A 149 -14.24 -1.59 10.41
CA ASP A 149 -13.76 -0.42 11.15
C ASP A 149 -13.49 -0.79 12.61
N ARG A 150 -14.35 -1.61 13.22
CA ARG A 150 -14.13 -2.12 14.59
C ARG A 150 -12.96 -3.09 14.69
N ALA A 151 -12.74 -3.95 13.70
CA ALA A 151 -11.57 -4.82 13.66
C ALA A 151 -10.29 -4.00 13.45
N TYR A 152 -10.34 -2.99 12.59
CA TYR A 152 -9.23 -2.07 12.36
C TYR A 152 -8.97 -1.18 13.59
N GLU A 153 -10.01 -0.66 14.26
CA GLU A 153 -9.88 0.14 15.47
C GLU A 153 -9.51 -0.72 16.70
N ALA A 154 -10.03 -1.94 16.81
CA ALA A 154 -9.60 -2.87 17.85
C ALA A 154 -8.16 -3.32 17.67
N TRP A 155 -7.73 -3.43 16.43
CA TRP A 155 -6.36 -3.69 16.03
C TRP A 155 -5.45 -2.50 16.40
N ARG A 156 -5.85 -1.30 16.05
CA ARG A 156 -5.15 -0.05 16.38
C ARG A 156 -5.13 0.22 17.89
N GLY A 157 -6.22 -0.04 18.60
CA GLY A 157 -6.34 0.17 20.04
C GLY A 157 -5.69 -0.92 20.92
N GLN A 158 -5.22 -2.03 20.34
CA GLN A 158 -4.38 -3.00 21.05
C GLN A 158 -2.93 -2.51 21.18
N ASP A 159 -2.51 -1.64 20.29
CA ASP A 159 -1.16 -1.09 20.28
C ASP A 159 -0.98 0.02 21.33
N GLU A 160 -2.01 0.86 21.51
CA GLU A 160 -2.00 1.92 22.55
C GLU A 160 -1.98 1.38 24.00
N ARG A 161 -2.23 0.08 24.21
CA ARG A 161 -2.21 -0.58 25.52
C ARG A 161 -0.92 -1.33 25.82
N ARG A 162 0.06 -1.27 24.91
CA ARG A 162 1.37 -1.96 25.06
C ARG A 162 2.53 -1.00 25.36
N GLU A 163 2.27 0.29 25.46
CA GLU A 163 3.17 1.29 26.05
C GLU A 163 2.84 1.50 27.54
#